data_d22a4a1aa536f0ff2f43b588597e364a
#
_entry.id   d22a4a1aa536f0ff2f43b588597e364a
#
_cell.length_a   1.000
_cell.length_b   1.000
_cell.length_c   1.000
_cell.angle_alpha   90.00
_cell.angle_beta   90.00
_cell.angle_gamma   90.00
#
_symmetry.space_group_name_H-M   'P 1'
#
loop_
_entity.id
_entity.type
_entity.pdbx_description
1 polymer ?
#
loop_
_entity_poly.entity_id
_entity_poly.type
_entity_poly.pdbx_seq_one_letter_code
_entity_poly.pdbx_strand_id
1 'polypeptide(L)'
;MTDRTKWFAEAGYGIFVHWTTKSLPEKGERKSHAQAILDFDVETFTNQIIATGAKFLFFTITHSDMFVPFPLPELEELTPGYTSKRDLLGEIADKLEKHDIKLLVYFNGDGQTSPQWRAHFNNEKICDKKAEYCYKITSAISKKYGKKISGWWIDCCYEPGICGGLGLCYDYKKYAEAMRSGNPDSIVAFNFRGVEPWGSEWGRGIADYQAGEENDLTFYPNGRFSGEGGTQWFGLCWMDDYWVHEKEGTPKPVHSNEKVLEYIKKVKKQGGVFAYNVSPYQEGHIAKDTFDQLIWLKENGVLD
;
A
#
# COMPACT_ATOMS: atom_id res chain seq x y z
N MET A 1 9.22 2.98 -24.65
CA MET A 1 8.42 2.42 -23.54
C MET A 1 7.37 3.44 -23.15
N THR A 2 6.12 3.03 -22.95
CA THR A 2 5.07 3.90 -22.41
C THR A 2 5.41 4.29 -20.98
N ASP A 3 5.40 5.58 -20.68
CA ASP A 3 5.61 6.08 -19.32
C ASP A 3 4.35 5.80 -18.46
N ARG A 4 4.33 4.65 -17.79
CA ARG A 4 3.21 4.24 -16.92
C ARG A 4 3.01 5.15 -15.74
N THR A 5 4.07 5.85 -15.29
CA THR A 5 4.02 6.71 -14.10
C THR A 5 3.60 8.16 -14.39
N LYS A 6 3.29 8.49 -15.65
CA LYS A 6 2.90 9.86 -16.01
C LYS A 6 1.72 10.36 -15.16
N TRP A 7 0.63 9.60 -15.10
CA TRP A 7 -0.54 9.94 -14.30
C TRP A 7 -0.22 10.07 -12.81
N PHE A 8 0.72 9.24 -12.31
CA PHE A 8 1.12 9.23 -10.90
C PHE A 8 1.91 10.49 -10.54
N ALA A 9 2.83 10.92 -11.42
CA ALA A 9 3.54 12.18 -11.28
C ALA A 9 2.59 13.40 -11.36
N GLU A 10 1.61 13.37 -12.27
CA GLU A 10 0.59 14.41 -12.39
C GLU A 10 -0.33 14.47 -11.16
N ALA A 11 -0.61 13.33 -10.53
CA ALA A 11 -1.36 13.25 -9.28
C ALA A 11 -0.63 13.91 -8.12
N GLY A 12 0.66 13.67 -7.96
CA GLY A 12 1.57 14.31 -7.01
C GLY A 12 1.31 14.01 -5.54
N TYR A 13 0.04 13.86 -5.12
CA TYR A 13 -0.35 13.64 -3.73
C TYR A 13 -1.48 12.62 -3.60
N GLY A 14 -1.34 11.71 -2.64
CA GLY A 14 -2.34 10.71 -2.31
C GLY A 14 -2.29 10.25 -0.85
N ILE A 15 -3.13 9.29 -0.55
CA ILE A 15 -3.22 8.67 0.78
C ILE A 15 -2.75 7.22 0.68
N PHE A 16 -2.04 6.79 1.70
CA PHE A 16 -1.71 5.39 1.94
C PHE A 16 -2.48 4.92 3.19
N VAL A 17 -3.00 3.71 3.18
CA VAL A 17 -3.79 3.18 4.30
C VAL A 17 -3.22 1.84 4.74
N HIS A 18 -2.76 1.78 5.99
CA HIS A 18 -2.52 0.52 6.67
C HIS A 18 -3.71 0.18 7.58
N TRP A 19 -4.61 -0.62 7.05
CA TRP A 19 -5.69 -1.26 7.79
C TRP A 19 -5.48 -2.78 7.76
N THR A 20 -5.29 -3.38 8.93
CA THR A 20 -4.76 -4.75 9.05
C THR A 20 -5.50 -5.53 10.13
N THR A 21 -5.17 -6.80 10.29
CA THR A 21 -5.64 -7.66 11.40
C THR A 21 -5.28 -7.12 12.78
N LYS A 22 -4.33 -6.16 12.86
CA LYS A 22 -3.91 -5.54 14.12
C LYS A 22 -4.65 -4.24 14.43
N SER A 23 -5.38 -3.67 13.48
CA SER A 23 -6.11 -2.41 13.67
C SER A 23 -7.05 -2.50 14.85
N LEU A 24 -7.03 -1.49 15.70
CA LEU A 24 -7.89 -1.39 16.88
C LEU A 24 -9.18 -0.63 16.56
N PRO A 25 -10.29 -0.92 17.25
CA PRO A 25 -11.52 -0.14 17.15
C PRO A 25 -11.36 1.23 17.84
N GLU A 26 -12.22 2.18 17.48
CA GLU A 26 -12.30 3.44 18.21
C GLU A 26 -12.68 3.21 19.68
N LYS A 27 -13.59 2.28 19.93
CA LYS A 27 -14.07 1.93 21.28
C LYS A 27 -14.37 0.44 21.39
N GLY A 28 -14.19 -0.08 22.59
CA GLY A 28 -14.54 -1.46 22.90
C GLY A 28 -13.44 -2.46 22.56
N GLU A 29 -13.81 -3.72 22.44
CA GLU A 29 -12.88 -4.81 22.20
C GLU A 29 -12.59 -4.98 20.69
N ARG A 30 -11.36 -5.36 20.37
CA ARG A 30 -10.96 -5.67 19.01
C ARG A 30 -11.70 -6.91 18.50
N LYS A 31 -12.39 -6.76 17.38
CA LYS A 31 -13.05 -7.85 16.65
C LYS A 31 -12.03 -8.69 15.88
N SER A 32 -12.41 -9.91 15.55
CA SER A 32 -11.63 -10.68 14.54
C SER A 32 -11.59 -9.91 13.23
N HIS A 33 -10.52 -10.12 12.43
CA HIS A 33 -10.40 -9.43 11.14
C HIS A 33 -11.57 -9.75 10.19
N ALA A 34 -12.00 -11.01 10.18
CA ALA A 34 -13.17 -11.42 9.39
C ALA A 34 -14.43 -10.61 9.77
N GLN A 35 -14.67 -10.39 11.06
CA GLN A 35 -15.80 -9.56 11.50
C GLN A 35 -15.57 -8.09 11.20
N ALA A 36 -14.35 -7.58 11.37
CA ALA A 36 -14.00 -6.20 11.04
C ALA A 36 -14.24 -5.88 9.57
N ILE A 37 -13.91 -6.83 8.66
CA ILE A 37 -14.22 -6.69 7.24
C ILE A 37 -15.72 -6.57 6.99
N LEU A 38 -16.55 -7.38 7.68
CA LEU A 38 -18.02 -7.33 7.54
C LEU A 38 -18.61 -6.00 8.05
N ASP A 39 -18.02 -5.45 9.11
CA ASP A 39 -18.49 -4.24 9.78
C ASP A 39 -17.87 -2.95 9.23
N PHE A 40 -16.89 -3.04 8.32
CA PHE A 40 -16.20 -1.87 7.77
C PHE A 40 -17.16 -0.92 7.06
N ASP A 41 -17.17 0.34 7.50
CA ASP A 41 -18.00 1.40 6.90
C ASP A 41 -17.32 2.02 5.67
N VAL A 42 -17.57 1.41 4.51
CA VAL A 42 -17.04 1.88 3.22
C VAL A 42 -17.51 3.29 2.90
N GLU A 43 -18.75 3.64 3.26
CA GLU A 43 -19.30 4.97 2.95
C GLU A 43 -18.53 6.07 3.70
N THR A 44 -18.43 5.94 5.03
CA THR A 44 -17.66 6.90 5.84
C THR A 44 -16.19 6.95 5.42
N PHE A 45 -15.55 5.80 5.25
CA PHE A 45 -14.15 5.73 4.83
C PHE A 45 -13.89 6.45 3.51
N THR A 46 -14.64 6.08 2.47
CA THR A 46 -14.41 6.66 1.14
C THR A 46 -14.79 8.13 1.08
N ASN A 47 -15.83 8.58 1.79
CA ASN A 47 -16.17 9.99 1.90
C ASN A 47 -15.06 10.81 2.57
N GLN A 48 -14.40 10.27 3.61
CA GLN A 48 -13.25 10.91 4.21
C GLN A 48 -12.09 11.01 3.20
N ILE A 49 -11.76 9.94 2.47
CA ILE A 49 -10.71 9.98 1.43
C ILE A 49 -11.02 11.00 0.33
N ILE A 50 -12.26 11.01 -0.20
CA ILE A 50 -12.70 11.96 -1.22
C ILE A 50 -12.57 13.41 -0.72
N ALA A 51 -12.95 13.66 0.53
CA ALA A 51 -12.88 14.97 1.15
C ALA A 51 -11.45 15.52 1.23
N THR A 52 -10.41 14.68 1.33
CA THR A 52 -9.00 15.11 1.34
C THR A 52 -8.52 15.68 0.00
N GLY A 53 -9.20 15.39 -1.10
CA GLY A 53 -8.78 15.75 -2.45
C GLY A 53 -7.64 14.88 -3.02
N ALA A 54 -7.22 13.84 -2.30
CA ALA A 54 -6.21 12.90 -2.76
C ALA A 54 -6.58 12.31 -4.14
N LYS A 55 -5.57 12.14 -5.00
CA LYS A 55 -5.77 11.64 -6.38
C LYS A 55 -5.60 10.13 -6.49
N PHE A 56 -5.03 9.52 -5.47
CA PHE A 56 -4.88 8.07 -5.38
C PHE A 56 -4.93 7.60 -3.92
N LEU A 57 -5.33 6.36 -3.76
CA LEU A 57 -5.35 5.64 -2.49
C LEU A 57 -4.56 4.34 -2.62
N PHE A 58 -3.62 4.09 -1.71
CA PHE A 58 -3.11 2.75 -1.44
C PHE A 58 -3.93 2.11 -0.33
N PHE A 59 -4.40 0.89 -0.55
CA PHE A 59 -5.11 0.12 0.46
C PHE A 59 -4.41 -1.21 0.74
N THR A 60 -4.21 -1.53 2.02
CA THR A 60 -3.56 -2.78 2.46
C THR A 60 -4.50 -3.96 2.27
N ILE A 61 -4.08 -4.96 1.49
CA ILE A 61 -4.86 -6.19 1.28
C ILE A 61 -4.30 -7.41 2.01
N THR A 62 -3.02 -7.38 2.35
CA THR A 62 -2.34 -8.30 3.27
C THR A 62 -1.27 -7.53 4.03
N HIS A 63 -0.84 -8.01 5.20
CA HIS A 63 0.28 -7.41 5.95
C HIS A 63 1.11 -8.53 6.62
N SER A 64 1.09 -8.60 7.97
CA SER A 64 1.78 -9.69 8.69
C SER A 64 1.11 -11.05 8.48
N ASP A 65 -0.14 -11.07 8.06
CA ASP A 65 -0.87 -12.29 7.69
C ASP A 65 -1.39 -12.20 6.24
N MET A 66 -1.84 -13.35 5.73
CA MET A 66 -2.30 -13.50 4.34
C MET A 66 -3.81 -13.40 4.19
N PHE A 67 -4.54 -12.90 5.20
CA PHE A 67 -5.99 -12.76 5.10
C PHE A 67 -6.36 -11.60 4.17
N VAL A 68 -7.02 -11.90 3.05
CA VAL A 68 -7.48 -10.89 2.09
C VAL A 68 -8.93 -10.47 2.35
N PRO A 69 -9.26 -9.15 2.22
CA PRO A 69 -10.60 -8.62 2.51
C PRO A 69 -11.61 -8.81 1.34
N PHE A 70 -11.49 -9.92 0.61
CA PHE A 70 -12.36 -10.28 -0.51
C PHE A 70 -12.32 -11.78 -0.80
N PRO A 71 -13.29 -12.32 -1.56
CA PRO A 71 -13.25 -13.71 -2.00
C PRO A 71 -12.14 -13.93 -3.03
N LEU A 72 -11.28 -14.91 -2.78
CA LEU A 72 -10.17 -15.29 -3.67
C LEU A 72 -10.01 -16.82 -3.65
N PRO A 73 -10.63 -17.56 -4.61
CA PRO A 73 -10.58 -19.01 -4.65
C PRO A 73 -9.17 -19.60 -4.63
N GLU A 74 -8.23 -18.95 -5.33
CA GLU A 74 -6.84 -19.40 -5.41
C GLU A 74 -6.11 -19.38 -4.06
N LEU A 75 -6.46 -18.42 -3.19
CA LEU A 75 -5.92 -18.38 -1.81
C LEU A 75 -6.69 -19.32 -0.89
N GLU A 76 -8.00 -19.41 -1.04
CA GLU A 76 -8.85 -20.32 -0.26
C GLU A 76 -8.45 -21.77 -0.47
N GLU A 77 -8.07 -22.17 -1.71
CA GLU A 77 -7.53 -23.49 -2.04
C GLU A 77 -6.21 -23.76 -1.32
N LEU A 78 -5.31 -22.77 -1.27
CA LEU A 78 -4.00 -22.89 -0.62
C LEU A 78 -4.09 -22.82 0.90
N THR A 79 -4.92 -21.91 1.39
CA THR A 79 -4.99 -21.58 2.81
C THR A 79 -6.46 -21.30 3.19
N PRO A 80 -7.24 -22.37 3.48
CA PRO A 80 -8.66 -22.23 3.80
C PRO A 80 -8.90 -21.28 4.97
N GLY A 81 -9.90 -20.40 4.83
CA GLY A 81 -10.30 -19.43 5.85
C GLY A 81 -9.49 -18.13 5.86
N TYR A 82 -8.65 -17.89 4.84
CA TYR A 82 -7.88 -16.64 4.71
C TYR A 82 -8.47 -15.65 3.69
N THR A 83 -9.74 -15.82 3.35
CA THR A 83 -10.48 -14.92 2.47
C THR A 83 -11.79 -14.46 3.12
N SER A 84 -12.27 -13.30 2.74
CA SER A 84 -13.58 -12.81 3.16
C SER A 84 -14.66 -13.20 2.16
N LYS A 85 -15.91 -13.35 2.65
CA LYS A 85 -17.10 -13.48 1.78
C LYS A 85 -17.53 -12.12 1.21
N ARG A 86 -17.26 -11.02 1.92
CA ARG A 86 -17.50 -9.65 1.47
C ARG A 86 -16.35 -9.22 0.56
N ASP A 87 -16.64 -8.56 -0.52
CA ASP A 87 -15.64 -7.96 -1.41
C ASP A 87 -15.40 -6.49 -1.03
N LEU A 88 -14.76 -6.28 0.13
CA LEU A 88 -14.50 -4.94 0.65
C LEU A 88 -13.64 -4.10 -0.30
N LEU A 89 -12.62 -4.71 -0.94
CA LEU A 89 -11.77 -3.99 -1.89
C LEU A 89 -12.55 -3.55 -3.12
N GLY A 90 -13.44 -4.42 -3.63
CA GLY A 90 -14.32 -4.08 -4.76
C GLY A 90 -15.26 -2.93 -4.44
N GLU A 91 -15.86 -2.93 -3.24
CA GLU A 91 -16.75 -1.83 -2.80
C GLU A 91 -15.99 -0.50 -2.71
N ILE A 92 -14.78 -0.50 -2.15
CA ILE A 92 -13.91 0.70 -2.10
C ILE A 92 -13.56 1.16 -3.52
N ALA A 93 -13.12 0.25 -4.39
CA ALA A 93 -12.75 0.57 -5.76
C ALA A 93 -13.91 1.24 -6.53
N ASP A 94 -15.13 0.70 -6.40
CA ASP A 94 -16.33 1.21 -7.10
C ASP A 94 -16.74 2.62 -6.64
N LYS A 95 -16.45 2.95 -5.38
CA LYS A 95 -16.68 4.31 -4.86
C LYS A 95 -15.61 5.27 -5.36
N LEU A 96 -14.33 4.92 -5.28
CA LEU A 96 -13.22 5.77 -5.68
C LEU A 96 -13.23 6.08 -7.18
N GLU A 97 -13.59 5.10 -8.02
CA GLU A 97 -13.67 5.25 -9.48
C GLU A 97 -14.63 6.38 -9.89
N LYS A 98 -15.75 6.54 -9.18
CA LYS A 98 -16.74 7.61 -9.43
C LYS A 98 -16.19 9.02 -9.17
N HIS A 99 -15.10 9.14 -8.43
CA HIS A 99 -14.45 10.39 -8.06
C HIS A 99 -13.07 10.55 -8.70
N ASP A 100 -12.74 9.72 -9.71
CA ASP A 100 -11.43 9.70 -10.40
C ASP A 100 -10.23 9.59 -9.45
N ILE A 101 -10.41 8.83 -8.35
CA ILE A 101 -9.33 8.48 -7.42
C ILE A 101 -8.81 7.08 -7.78
N LYS A 102 -7.54 7.00 -8.14
CA LYS A 102 -6.91 5.73 -8.52
C LYS A 102 -6.66 4.85 -7.29
N LEU A 103 -7.07 3.58 -7.36
CA LEU A 103 -6.76 2.60 -6.32
C LEU A 103 -5.45 1.88 -6.64
N LEU A 104 -4.56 1.86 -5.66
CA LEU A 104 -3.36 1.02 -5.63
C LEU A 104 -3.46 0.09 -4.41
N VAL A 105 -2.79 -1.05 -4.47
CA VAL A 105 -2.83 -2.02 -3.38
C VAL A 105 -1.44 -2.25 -2.80
N TYR A 106 -1.40 -2.31 -1.46
CA TYR A 106 -0.25 -2.84 -0.73
C TYR A 106 -0.45 -4.34 -0.54
N PHE A 107 0.57 -5.10 -0.87
CA PHE A 107 0.60 -6.55 -0.68
C PHE A 107 1.90 -6.98 -0.01
N ASN A 108 1.77 -7.78 1.04
CA ASN A 108 2.88 -8.44 1.72
C ASN A 108 2.67 -9.96 1.62
N GLY A 109 3.53 -10.63 0.85
CA GLY A 109 3.47 -12.08 0.66
C GLY A 109 4.17 -12.89 1.75
N ASP A 110 4.74 -12.25 2.78
CA ASP A 110 5.53 -12.94 3.80
C ASP A 110 4.67 -13.77 4.77
N GLY A 111 3.49 -13.23 5.15
CA GLY A 111 2.52 -13.95 5.99
C GLY A 111 3.11 -14.45 7.31
N GLN A 112 3.92 -13.62 7.99
CA GLN A 112 4.68 -13.99 9.19
C GLN A 112 3.82 -14.58 10.30
N THR A 113 2.58 -14.11 10.43
CA THR A 113 1.62 -14.56 11.45
C THR A 113 0.60 -15.55 10.92
N SER A 114 0.76 -16.06 9.70
CA SER A 114 -0.14 -17.04 9.06
C SER A 114 0.47 -18.47 9.08
N PRO A 115 0.24 -19.26 10.13
CA PRO A 115 0.89 -20.57 10.26
C PRO A 115 0.58 -21.52 9.09
N GLN A 116 -0.64 -21.52 8.58
CA GLN A 116 -1.06 -22.36 7.45
C GLN A 116 -0.35 -21.95 6.16
N TRP A 117 -0.24 -20.63 5.88
CA TRP A 117 0.52 -20.11 4.77
C TRP A 117 1.99 -20.51 4.86
N ARG A 118 2.60 -20.31 6.04
CA ARG A 118 3.99 -20.66 6.29
C ARG A 118 4.27 -22.15 6.20
N ALA A 119 3.30 -23.01 6.54
CA ALA A 119 3.46 -24.46 6.44
C ALA A 119 3.76 -24.96 5.02
N HIS A 120 3.38 -24.20 3.99
CA HIS A 120 3.71 -24.50 2.60
C HIS A 120 5.21 -24.35 2.29
N PHE A 121 5.97 -23.64 3.14
CA PHE A 121 7.36 -23.23 2.89
C PHE A 121 8.37 -23.85 3.85
N ASN A 122 7.98 -24.76 4.72
CA ASN A 122 8.82 -25.31 5.81
C ASN A 122 9.88 -26.33 5.36
N ASN A 123 10.43 -26.25 4.14
CA ASN A 123 11.46 -27.15 3.63
C ASN A 123 12.49 -26.41 2.74
N GLU A 124 13.54 -27.12 2.34
CA GLU A 124 14.73 -26.59 1.65
C GLU A 124 14.47 -25.81 0.34
N LYS A 125 13.26 -25.87 -0.22
CA LYS A 125 12.84 -25.12 -1.43
C LYS A 125 11.91 -23.95 -1.12
N ILE A 126 12.11 -23.32 0.00
CA ILE A 126 11.24 -22.24 0.52
C ILE A 126 11.05 -21.10 -0.50
N CYS A 127 12.14 -20.69 -1.15
CA CYS A 127 12.14 -19.57 -2.07
C CYS A 127 11.26 -19.82 -3.31
N ASP A 128 11.49 -20.93 -3.99
CA ASP A 128 10.80 -21.22 -5.27
C ASP A 128 9.29 -21.30 -5.08
N LYS A 129 8.84 -22.06 -4.08
CA LYS A 129 7.42 -22.22 -3.78
C LYS A 129 6.76 -20.92 -3.33
N LYS A 130 7.42 -20.14 -2.46
CA LYS A 130 6.88 -18.87 -2.00
C LYS A 130 6.72 -17.89 -3.16
N ALA A 131 7.72 -17.76 -4.00
CA ALA A 131 7.65 -16.92 -5.18
C ALA A 131 6.49 -17.32 -6.10
N GLU A 132 6.38 -18.62 -6.44
CA GLU A 132 5.29 -19.14 -7.28
C GLU A 132 3.91 -18.84 -6.69
N TYR A 133 3.72 -19.01 -5.37
CA TYR A 133 2.44 -18.71 -4.73
C TYR A 133 2.14 -17.22 -4.71
N CYS A 134 3.13 -16.37 -4.44
CA CYS A 134 2.96 -14.93 -4.54
C CYS A 134 2.58 -14.50 -5.97
N TYR A 135 3.20 -15.09 -7.00
CA TYR A 135 2.84 -14.80 -8.41
C TYR A 135 1.42 -15.31 -8.73
N LYS A 136 1.03 -16.52 -8.28
CA LYS A 136 -0.32 -17.06 -8.46
C LYS A 136 -1.35 -16.13 -7.83
N ILE A 137 -1.16 -15.74 -6.57
CA ILE A 137 -2.09 -14.90 -5.82
C ILE A 137 -2.20 -13.50 -6.40
N THR A 138 -1.08 -12.82 -6.66
CA THR A 138 -1.12 -11.47 -7.24
C THR A 138 -1.68 -11.45 -8.65
N SER A 139 -1.42 -12.49 -9.47
CA SER A 139 -2.05 -12.63 -10.78
C SER A 139 -3.56 -12.83 -10.69
N ALA A 140 -4.03 -13.63 -9.74
CA ALA A 140 -5.47 -13.86 -9.51
C ALA A 140 -6.16 -12.56 -9.07
N ILE A 141 -5.58 -11.82 -8.13
CA ILE A 141 -6.08 -10.50 -7.69
C ILE A 141 -6.10 -9.51 -8.86
N SER A 142 -5.01 -9.43 -9.61
CA SER A 142 -4.91 -8.54 -10.78
C SER A 142 -6.01 -8.82 -11.82
N LYS A 143 -6.24 -10.09 -12.14
CA LYS A 143 -7.29 -10.50 -13.08
C LYS A 143 -8.69 -10.25 -12.55
N LYS A 144 -8.92 -10.45 -11.24
CA LYS A 144 -10.21 -10.21 -10.59
C LYS A 144 -10.62 -8.74 -10.70
N TYR A 145 -9.71 -7.82 -10.43
CA TYR A 145 -10.02 -6.39 -10.38
C TYR A 145 -9.70 -5.63 -11.68
N GLY A 146 -8.84 -6.18 -12.53
CA GLY A 146 -8.50 -5.57 -13.81
C GLY A 146 -8.04 -4.12 -13.65
N LYS A 147 -8.63 -3.21 -14.41
CA LYS A 147 -8.27 -1.79 -14.42
C LYS A 147 -8.64 -1.02 -13.14
N LYS A 148 -9.42 -1.59 -12.23
CA LYS A 148 -9.71 -0.99 -10.93
C LYS A 148 -8.44 -0.88 -10.05
N ILE A 149 -7.44 -1.77 -10.25
CA ILE A 149 -6.13 -1.65 -9.61
C ILE A 149 -5.17 -0.95 -10.56
N SER A 150 -4.78 0.28 -10.22
CA SER A 150 -3.86 1.11 -11.00
C SER A 150 -2.40 0.89 -10.62
N GLY A 151 -2.11 0.24 -9.49
CA GLY A 151 -0.73 -0.03 -9.09
C GLY A 151 -0.60 -0.93 -7.87
N TRP A 152 0.66 -1.30 -7.60
CA TRP A 152 1.05 -2.24 -6.56
C TRP A 152 2.25 -1.74 -5.77
N TRP A 153 2.20 -1.89 -4.48
CA TRP A 153 3.31 -1.68 -3.57
C TRP A 153 3.56 -2.99 -2.80
N ILE A 154 4.70 -3.63 -3.09
CA ILE A 154 5.03 -4.96 -2.57
C ILE A 154 6.03 -4.83 -1.44
N ASP A 155 5.61 -5.27 -0.27
CA ASP A 155 6.45 -5.25 0.92
C ASP A 155 7.30 -6.52 1.08
N CYS A 156 8.21 -6.45 2.06
CA CYS A 156 9.10 -7.56 2.45
C CYS A 156 9.97 -8.11 1.31
N CYS A 157 10.37 -7.24 0.38
CA CYS A 157 11.39 -7.55 -0.63
C CYS A 157 12.80 -7.39 -0.07
N TYR A 158 12.97 -7.49 1.26
CA TYR A 158 14.22 -7.24 1.96
C TYR A 158 15.24 -8.37 1.77
N GLU A 159 16.50 -8.04 1.99
CA GLU A 159 17.57 -9.03 2.07
C GLU A 159 17.36 -10.04 3.20
N PRO A 160 17.91 -11.26 3.08
CA PRO A 160 17.87 -12.25 4.15
C PRO A 160 18.43 -11.68 5.45
N GLY A 161 17.70 -11.92 6.56
CA GLY A 161 18.08 -11.42 7.89
C GLY A 161 17.45 -10.09 8.28
N ILE A 162 16.80 -9.37 7.35
CA ILE A 162 16.04 -8.17 7.65
C ILE A 162 14.55 -8.54 7.66
N CYS A 163 13.89 -8.44 8.82
CA CYS A 163 12.46 -8.72 9.00
C CYS A 163 11.96 -10.05 8.39
N GLY A 164 12.83 -11.09 8.35
CA GLY A 164 12.50 -12.36 7.70
C GLY A 164 12.48 -12.27 6.17
N GLY A 165 13.07 -11.23 5.60
CA GLY A 165 13.04 -10.92 4.17
C GLY A 165 13.47 -12.08 3.29
N LEU A 166 12.70 -12.34 2.26
CA LEU A 166 12.94 -13.33 1.23
C LEU A 166 13.04 -12.67 -0.16
N GLY A 167 13.53 -11.42 -0.18
CA GLY A 167 13.66 -10.63 -1.42
C GLY A 167 14.47 -11.32 -2.51
N LEU A 168 15.46 -12.13 -2.12
CA LEU A 168 16.25 -12.98 -3.05
C LEU A 168 15.42 -14.10 -3.71
N CYS A 169 14.25 -14.44 -3.17
CA CYS A 169 13.40 -15.50 -3.69
C CYS A 169 12.63 -15.10 -4.96
N TYR A 170 12.54 -13.81 -5.25
CA TYR A 170 11.66 -13.33 -6.32
C TYR A 170 12.42 -13.09 -7.63
N ASP A 171 11.89 -13.62 -8.73
CA ASP A 171 12.11 -13.07 -10.06
C ASP A 171 11.17 -11.87 -10.21
N TYR A 172 11.71 -10.67 -10.01
CA TYR A 172 10.93 -9.43 -10.02
C TYR A 172 10.26 -9.13 -11.35
N LYS A 173 10.80 -9.63 -12.47
CA LYS A 173 10.17 -9.50 -13.79
C LYS A 173 8.89 -10.33 -13.84
N LYS A 174 8.96 -11.61 -13.46
CA LYS A 174 7.78 -12.48 -13.37
C LYS A 174 6.75 -11.94 -12.37
N TYR A 175 7.23 -11.37 -11.26
CA TYR A 175 6.34 -10.79 -10.27
C TYR A 175 5.59 -9.58 -10.82
N ALA A 176 6.28 -8.67 -11.51
CA ALA A 176 5.65 -7.54 -12.19
C ALA A 176 4.68 -7.98 -13.29
N GLU A 177 5.01 -9.02 -14.05
CA GLU A 177 4.12 -9.62 -15.05
C GLU A 177 2.85 -10.20 -14.42
N ALA A 178 2.96 -10.87 -13.26
CA ALA A 178 1.82 -11.39 -12.51
C ALA A 178 0.89 -10.24 -12.06
N MET A 179 1.43 -9.18 -11.49
CA MET A 179 0.67 -8.00 -11.08
C MET A 179 0.01 -7.25 -12.24
N ARG A 180 0.58 -7.31 -13.43
CA ARG A 180 0.05 -6.65 -14.63
C ARG A 180 -0.86 -7.55 -15.47
N SER A 181 -1.10 -8.79 -15.06
CA SER A 181 -1.88 -9.75 -15.86
C SER A 181 -3.33 -9.34 -16.11
N GLY A 182 -3.94 -8.54 -15.24
CA GLY A 182 -5.29 -7.98 -15.40
C GLY A 182 -5.31 -6.53 -15.86
N ASN A 183 -4.22 -5.78 -15.63
CA ASN A 183 -4.04 -4.40 -16.08
C ASN A 183 -2.57 -4.15 -16.47
N PRO A 184 -2.24 -4.19 -17.77
CA PRO A 184 -0.87 -3.98 -18.25
C PRO A 184 -0.28 -2.60 -17.90
N ASP A 185 -1.13 -1.62 -17.62
CA ASP A 185 -0.75 -0.25 -17.28
C ASP A 185 -0.53 -0.04 -15.77
N SER A 186 -0.75 -1.06 -14.93
CA SER A 186 -0.48 -0.99 -13.50
C SER A 186 0.99 -0.69 -13.22
N ILE A 187 1.24 0.31 -12.36
CA ILE A 187 2.57 0.62 -11.86
C ILE A 187 2.94 -0.29 -10.70
N VAL A 188 4.21 -0.64 -10.57
CA VAL A 188 4.69 -1.53 -9.51
C VAL A 188 5.88 -0.94 -8.77
N ALA A 189 5.89 -1.11 -7.45
CA ALA A 189 7.04 -0.86 -6.59
C ALA A 189 7.33 -2.07 -5.71
N PHE A 190 8.59 -2.24 -5.37
CA PHE A 190 9.07 -3.27 -4.46
C PHE A 190 9.81 -2.60 -3.31
N ASN A 191 9.39 -2.89 -2.08
CA ASN A 191 10.02 -2.35 -0.90
C ASN A 191 11.28 -3.15 -0.54
N PHE A 192 12.42 -2.62 -0.97
CA PHE A 192 13.74 -3.11 -0.59
C PHE A 192 14.30 -2.40 0.65
N ARG A 193 13.49 -1.57 1.31
CA ARG A 193 13.79 -0.70 2.43
C ARG A 193 14.36 0.67 2.02
N GLY A 194 13.64 1.73 2.39
CA GLY A 194 14.09 3.11 2.34
C GLY A 194 13.91 3.85 1.01
N VAL A 195 14.16 5.13 1.07
CA VAL A 195 14.35 6.03 -0.07
C VAL A 195 15.77 5.93 -0.58
N GLU A 196 16.04 6.38 -1.81
CA GLU A 196 17.39 6.46 -2.36
C GLU A 196 18.48 6.74 -1.28
N PRO A 197 19.63 6.06 -1.36
CA PRO A 197 20.18 5.24 -2.45
C PRO A 197 19.88 3.72 -2.33
N TRP A 198 18.89 3.33 -1.54
CA TRP A 198 18.62 1.94 -1.14
C TRP A 198 17.85 1.14 -2.20
N GLY A 199 17.75 1.64 -3.44
CA GLY A 199 17.24 0.85 -4.54
C GLY A 199 18.10 -0.39 -4.75
N SER A 200 17.54 -1.59 -4.51
CA SER A 200 18.30 -2.81 -4.74
C SER A 200 18.59 -2.98 -6.23
N GLU A 201 19.74 -3.57 -6.54
CA GLU A 201 20.10 -3.95 -7.92
C GLU A 201 19.06 -4.88 -8.55
N TRP A 202 18.32 -5.61 -7.76
CA TRP A 202 17.38 -6.65 -8.22
C TRP A 202 16.06 -6.12 -8.79
N GLY A 203 15.62 -4.96 -8.36
CA GLY A 203 14.41 -4.30 -8.92
C GLY A 203 14.71 -3.28 -10.01
N ARG A 204 15.98 -3.09 -10.35
CA ARG A 204 16.45 -2.06 -11.28
C ARG A 204 15.87 -2.25 -12.67
N GLY A 205 15.17 -1.24 -13.18
CA GLY A 205 14.53 -1.28 -14.51
C GLY A 205 13.23 -2.10 -14.58
N ILE A 206 12.73 -2.63 -13.43
CA ILE A 206 11.49 -3.40 -13.34
C ILE A 206 10.45 -2.62 -12.56
N ALA A 207 10.82 -2.02 -11.41
CA ALA A 207 9.96 -1.12 -10.65
C ALA A 207 9.71 0.17 -11.44
N ASP A 208 8.46 0.63 -11.43
CA ASP A 208 8.08 1.90 -12.08
C ASP A 208 8.30 3.08 -11.13
N TYR A 209 8.18 2.88 -9.82
CA TYR A 209 8.35 3.91 -8.80
C TYR A 209 9.02 3.33 -7.54
N GLN A 210 9.55 4.21 -6.69
CA GLN A 210 10.21 3.84 -5.44
C GLN A 210 9.21 3.42 -4.37
N ALA A 211 9.63 2.59 -3.41
CA ALA A 211 8.83 2.28 -2.21
C ALA A 211 8.74 3.47 -1.23
N GLY A 212 9.83 4.20 -1.08
CA GLY A 212 9.87 5.56 -0.57
C GLY A 212 9.58 5.79 0.90
N GLU A 213 9.78 4.81 1.80
CA GLU A 213 9.56 5.01 3.23
C GLU A 213 10.50 6.09 3.81
N GLU A 214 9.93 7.26 4.13
CA GLU A 214 10.63 8.45 4.63
C GLU A 214 9.81 9.14 5.72
N ASN A 215 10.10 8.85 6.96
CA ASN A 215 9.28 9.29 8.10
C ASN A 215 9.72 10.62 8.74
N ASP A 216 10.93 11.10 8.42
CA ASP A 216 11.46 12.35 8.98
C ASP A 216 11.15 13.58 8.13
N LEU A 217 10.66 13.38 6.90
CA LEU A 217 10.39 14.43 5.91
C LEU A 217 11.65 15.25 5.58
N THR A 218 12.78 14.55 5.38
CA THR A 218 14.09 15.16 5.15
C THR A 218 14.67 14.91 3.77
N PHE A 219 14.24 13.85 3.09
CA PHE A 219 14.69 13.52 1.74
C PHE A 219 13.80 14.15 0.68
N TYR A 220 14.40 14.66 -0.36
CA TYR A 220 13.73 15.32 -1.47
C TYR A 220 14.18 14.74 -2.80
N PRO A 221 13.31 14.68 -3.81
CA PRO A 221 13.70 14.32 -5.15
C PRO A 221 14.70 15.32 -5.74
N ASN A 222 15.56 14.82 -6.61
CA ASN A 222 16.35 15.66 -7.51
C ASN A 222 15.85 15.45 -8.94
N GLY A 223 14.62 15.89 -9.20
CA GLY A 223 13.88 15.61 -10.43
C GLY A 223 12.87 14.47 -10.26
N ARG A 224 12.11 14.23 -11.32
CA ARG A 224 11.02 13.24 -11.34
C ARG A 224 11.53 11.79 -11.16
N PHE A 225 12.65 11.50 -11.79
CA PHE A 225 13.23 10.16 -11.77
C PHE A 225 14.49 10.13 -10.93
N SER A 226 14.63 9.08 -10.15
CA SER A 226 15.78 8.85 -9.30
C SER A 226 16.48 7.54 -9.64
N GLY A 227 17.78 7.48 -9.28
CA GLY A 227 18.63 6.33 -9.50
C GLY A 227 18.91 6.03 -10.97
N GLU A 228 19.80 5.08 -11.21
CA GLU A 228 20.21 4.66 -12.57
C GLU A 228 19.09 3.96 -13.37
N GLY A 229 18.02 3.53 -12.70
CA GLY A 229 16.89 2.83 -13.33
C GLY A 229 15.79 3.74 -13.87
N GLY A 230 15.84 5.05 -13.57
CA GLY A 230 14.81 6.00 -13.99
C GLY A 230 13.45 5.73 -13.35
N THR A 231 13.40 5.25 -12.10
CA THR A 231 12.16 5.04 -11.35
C THR A 231 11.55 6.37 -10.90
N GLN A 232 10.22 6.50 -10.96
CA GLN A 232 9.52 7.66 -10.44
C GLN A 232 9.83 7.82 -8.95
N TRP A 233 10.28 9.00 -8.54
CA TRP A 233 10.48 9.29 -7.13
C TRP A 233 9.15 9.30 -6.39
N PHE A 234 9.08 8.57 -5.27
CA PHE A 234 7.92 8.49 -4.42
C PHE A 234 8.37 8.51 -2.96
N GLY A 235 7.66 9.28 -2.14
CA GLY A 235 7.85 9.31 -0.69
C GLY A 235 6.59 8.84 0.03
N LEU A 236 6.79 8.09 1.11
CA LEU A 236 5.76 7.56 1.99
C LEU A 236 6.13 7.80 3.44
N CYS A 237 5.26 8.48 4.19
CA CYS A 237 5.46 8.76 5.60
C CYS A 237 4.22 8.35 6.40
N TRP A 238 4.39 7.83 7.62
CA TRP A 238 3.24 7.69 8.54
C TRP A 238 2.80 9.06 9.06
N MET A 239 1.50 9.22 9.15
CA MET A 239 0.89 10.43 9.67
C MET A 239 0.78 10.40 11.18
N ASP A 240 0.29 9.29 11.68
CA ASP A 240 0.16 8.97 13.09
C ASP A 240 1.47 8.32 13.59
N ASP A 241 1.67 8.05 14.83
CA ASP A 241 2.93 7.57 15.43
C ASP A 241 3.46 6.22 14.86
N TYR A 242 2.73 5.57 13.97
CA TYR A 242 3.12 4.29 13.36
C TYR A 242 2.32 3.98 12.07
N TRP A 243 2.70 2.89 11.39
CA TRP A 243 2.02 2.45 10.17
C TRP A 243 0.58 2.01 10.40
N VAL A 244 0.31 1.31 11.50
CA VAL A 244 -0.97 0.71 11.85
C VAL A 244 -1.43 1.22 13.21
N HIS A 245 -2.72 1.51 13.37
CA HIS A 245 -3.30 1.80 14.68
C HIS A 245 -3.41 0.50 15.51
N GLU A 246 -2.32 0.11 16.15
CA GLU A 246 -2.23 -1.12 16.97
C GLU A 246 -1.96 -0.87 18.45
N LYS A 247 -1.92 0.39 18.88
CA LYS A 247 -1.78 0.82 20.27
C LYS A 247 -3.04 1.51 20.74
N GLU A 248 -3.38 1.34 22.00
CA GLU A 248 -4.50 2.07 22.62
C GLU A 248 -4.29 3.59 22.55
N GLY A 249 -5.38 4.31 22.37
CA GLY A 249 -5.38 5.77 22.26
C GLY A 249 -5.98 6.23 20.93
N THR A 250 -5.99 7.53 20.72
CA THR A 250 -6.46 8.15 19.48
C THR A 250 -5.28 8.43 18.59
N PRO A 251 -5.28 7.96 17.33
CA PRO A 251 -4.25 8.35 16.35
C PRO A 251 -4.15 9.87 16.23
N LYS A 252 -2.93 10.40 16.18
CA LYS A 252 -2.65 11.83 16.07
C LYS A 252 -1.48 12.09 15.14
N PRO A 253 -1.55 13.15 14.32
CA PRO A 253 -0.45 13.55 13.47
C PRO A 253 0.82 13.88 14.27
N VAL A 254 1.96 13.34 13.85
CA VAL A 254 3.25 13.57 14.50
C VAL A 254 4.00 14.80 13.97
N HIS A 255 3.66 15.23 12.76
CA HIS A 255 4.23 16.42 12.15
C HIS A 255 3.24 17.57 12.11
N SER A 256 3.72 18.82 12.23
CA SER A 256 2.84 19.98 12.09
C SER A 256 2.31 20.13 10.66
N ASN A 257 1.16 20.77 10.54
CA ASN A 257 0.49 21.03 9.28
C ASN A 257 1.42 21.74 8.27
N GLU A 258 2.13 22.76 8.72
CA GLU A 258 3.02 23.59 7.91
C GLU A 258 4.22 22.80 7.40
N LYS A 259 4.85 21.98 8.28
CA LYS A 259 5.99 21.14 7.90
C LYS A 259 5.61 20.16 6.79
N VAL A 260 4.46 19.51 6.94
CA VAL A 260 3.96 18.51 5.96
C VAL A 260 3.62 19.21 4.64
N LEU A 261 2.90 20.33 4.69
CA LEU A 261 2.53 21.08 3.49
C LEU A 261 3.75 21.57 2.70
N GLU A 262 4.74 22.14 3.40
CA GLU A 262 5.99 22.61 2.80
C GLU A 262 6.74 21.44 2.14
N TYR A 263 6.82 20.32 2.85
CA TYR A 263 7.47 19.11 2.34
C TYR A 263 6.81 18.62 1.06
N ILE A 264 5.49 18.43 1.06
CA ILE A 264 4.74 17.94 -0.10
C ILE A 264 4.88 18.89 -1.28
N LYS A 265 4.72 20.20 -1.07
CA LYS A 265 4.87 21.22 -2.14
C LYS A 265 6.27 21.16 -2.75
N LYS A 266 7.31 20.99 -1.95
CA LYS A 266 8.69 20.90 -2.42
C LYS A 266 8.92 19.59 -3.20
N VAL A 267 8.40 18.47 -2.72
CA VAL A 267 8.46 17.17 -3.42
C VAL A 267 7.78 17.29 -4.80
N LYS A 268 6.54 17.80 -4.86
CA LYS A 268 5.79 17.99 -6.11
C LYS A 268 6.51 18.92 -7.09
N LYS A 269 7.02 20.04 -6.60
CA LYS A 269 7.77 21.03 -7.43
C LYS A 269 8.98 20.39 -8.11
N GLN A 270 9.58 19.36 -7.52
CA GLN A 270 10.71 18.63 -8.06
C GLN A 270 10.29 17.38 -8.88
N GLY A 271 8.98 17.19 -9.10
CA GLY A 271 8.45 16.07 -9.89
C GLY A 271 8.28 14.78 -9.13
N GLY A 272 8.47 14.79 -7.80
CA GLY A 272 8.19 13.65 -6.93
C GLY A 272 6.70 13.49 -6.66
N VAL A 273 6.35 12.32 -6.12
CA VAL A 273 5.00 11.97 -5.65
C VAL A 273 5.08 11.64 -4.17
N PHE A 274 4.05 12.00 -3.42
CA PHE A 274 4.02 11.72 -1.99
C PHE A 274 2.69 11.10 -1.56
N ALA A 275 2.75 10.11 -0.68
CA ALA A 275 1.60 9.59 0.03
C ALA A 275 1.77 9.72 1.53
N TYR A 276 0.70 10.16 2.20
CA TYR A 276 0.66 10.23 3.65
C TYR A 276 -0.11 9.01 4.17
N ASN A 277 0.52 8.19 4.99
CA ASN A 277 -0.09 6.98 5.53
C ASN A 277 -0.98 7.32 6.72
N VAL A 278 -2.22 6.92 6.65
CA VAL A 278 -3.19 6.97 7.74
C VAL A 278 -3.48 5.56 8.25
N SER A 279 -3.78 5.45 9.52
CA SER A 279 -4.12 4.20 10.19
C SER A 279 -5.56 4.27 10.73
N PRO A 280 -6.57 3.90 9.92
CA PRO A 280 -7.97 3.96 10.32
C PRO A 280 -8.26 3.03 11.50
N TYR A 281 -9.30 3.35 12.25
CA TYR A 281 -9.89 2.44 13.20
C TYR A 281 -10.41 1.16 12.52
N GLN A 282 -10.64 0.12 13.29
CA GLN A 282 -11.10 -1.16 12.78
C GLN A 282 -12.42 -1.04 11.99
N GLU A 283 -13.26 -0.06 12.32
CA GLU A 283 -14.51 0.26 11.63
C GLU A 283 -14.31 0.95 10.26
N GLY A 284 -13.08 1.36 9.93
CA GLY A 284 -12.71 1.96 8.65
C GLY A 284 -12.59 3.48 8.69
N HIS A 285 -13.16 4.19 9.66
CA HIS A 285 -13.06 5.66 9.68
C HIS A 285 -11.72 6.14 10.23
N ILE A 286 -11.28 7.31 9.74
CA ILE A 286 -10.05 7.99 10.13
C ILE A 286 -10.32 8.81 11.40
N ALA A 287 -9.40 8.78 12.36
CA ALA A 287 -9.48 9.56 13.60
C ALA A 287 -9.61 11.06 13.30
N LYS A 288 -10.35 11.76 14.17
CA LYS A 288 -10.68 13.18 13.92
C LYS A 288 -9.46 14.07 13.72
N ASP A 289 -8.47 13.99 14.60
CA ASP A 289 -7.28 14.86 14.54
C ASP A 289 -6.48 14.61 13.25
N THR A 290 -6.36 13.34 12.84
CA THR A 290 -5.73 12.91 11.59
C THR A 290 -6.51 13.45 10.39
N PHE A 291 -7.83 13.31 10.40
CA PHE A 291 -8.68 13.80 9.32
C PHE A 291 -8.67 15.32 9.21
N ASP A 292 -8.71 16.04 10.34
CA ASP A 292 -8.62 17.50 10.38
C ASP A 292 -7.32 18.02 9.74
N GLN A 293 -6.17 17.37 9.98
CA GLN A 293 -4.92 17.75 9.30
C GLN A 293 -5.00 17.51 7.78
N LEU A 294 -5.58 16.42 7.33
CA LEU A 294 -5.75 16.15 5.89
C LEU A 294 -6.63 17.20 5.21
N ILE A 295 -7.71 17.62 5.87
CA ILE A 295 -8.58 18.70 5.36
C ILE A 295 -7.82 20.02 5.35
N TRP A 296 -7.09 20.35 6.42
CA TRP A 296 -6.27 21.54 6.47
C TRP A 296 -5.24 21.59 5.34
N LEU A 297 -4.55 20.47 5.04
CA LEU A 297 -3.61 20.37 3.92
C LEU A 297 -4.29 20.70 2.58
N LYS A 298 -5.48 20.16 2.34
CA LYS A 298 -6.27 20.45 1.14
C LYS A 298 -6.61 21.94 1.03
N GLU A 299 -7.13 22.52 2.10
CA GLU A 299 -7.57 23.92 2.15
C GLU A 299 -6.39 24.90 2.00
N ASN A 300 -5.17 24.48 2.31
CA ASN A 300 -3.95 25.28 2.20
C ASN A 300 -3.11 24.97 0.96
N GLY A 301 -3.69 24.28 -0.04
CA GLY A 301 -3.12 24.16 -1.37
C GLY A 301 -2.10 23.03 -1.50
N VAL A 302 -2.33 21.87 -0.86
CA VAL A 302 -1.51 20.65 -1.09
C VAL A 302 -1.67 20.12 -2.51
N LEU A 303 -2.78 20.47 -3.17
CA LEU A 303 -3.10 20.04 -4.53
C LEU A 303 -2.52 20.96 -5.62
N ASP A 304 -2.11 22.16 -5.26
CA ASP A 304 -1.61 23.22 -6.17
C ASP A 304 -0.24 22.88 -6.79
#